data_f40a7cdb7f71a5e51f06c5c0407a456e
#
_entry.id   f40a7cdb7f71a5e51f06c5c0407a456e
#
_cell.length_a   1.000
_cell.length_b   1.000
_cell.length_c   1.000
_cell.angle_alpha   90.00
_cell.angle_beta   90.00
_cell.angle_gamma   90.00
#
_symmetry.space_group_name_H-M   'P 1'
#
loop_
_entity.id
_entity.type
_entity.pdbx_description
1 polymer ?
#
loop_
_entity_poly.entity_id
_entity_poly.type
_entity_poly.pdbx_seq_one_letter_code
_entity_poly.pdbx_strand_id
1 'polypeptide(L)'
;MEAWRRQLNDPVSAFPVAKAGPAHIATLKTFDPPLSALEGRQFWGVERRGKRLFFPTGDGELVLLVHLMTAGRLKLLRAGEDGPKTPAFRLEFAGGSKLILTENARKKRAGVWLLTPEAAREEVAHLGPEALGLSADELGGILRRESRRLHPLLRDQRAIAGIGRAWANEILHAARLSPYALSTDLDDAEVERLTDAVNAELARGLELRERGADDKRTYRVHNRLGEPCYVCGTPLARVDFEEHTIYYCPDCQTGGRVLKDRRLSRLLR
;
A
#
# COMPACT_ATOMS: atom_id res chain seq x y z
N MET A 1 -0.76 -3.66 -3.90
CA MET A 1 -1.66 -4.73 -3.40
C MET A 1 -2.59 -5.25 -4.50
N GLU A 2 -3.19 -4.36 -5.31
CA GLU A 2 -4.07 -4.81 -6.40
C GLU A 2 -3.37 -5.75 -7.40
N ALA A 3 -2.14 -5.46 -7.81
CA ALA A 3 -1.36 -6.38 -8.63
C ALA A 3 -1.20 -7.77 -7.97
N TRP A 4 -0.98 -7.81 -6.65
CA TRP A 4 -0.92 -9.07 -5.91
C TRP A 4 -2.26 -9.80 -5.91
N ARG A 5 -3.38 -9.07 -5.70
CA ARG A 5 -4.71 -9.67 -5.79
C ARG A 5 -4.91 -10.39 -7.13
N ARG A 6 -4.59 -9.70 -8.24
CA ARG A 6 -4.73 -10.27 -9.59
C ARG A 6 -3.79 -11.46 -9.84
N GLN A 7 -2.52 -11.32 -9.44
CA GLN A 7 -1.51 -12.36 -9.67
C GLN A 7 -1.71 -13.63 -8.83
N LEU A 8 -2.30 -13.49 -7.64
CA LEU A 8 -2.47 -14.61 -6.72
C LEU A 8 -3.82 -15.30 -6.84
N ASN A 9 -4.83 -14.64 -7.41
CA ASN A 9 -6.21 -15.13 -7.43
C ASN A 9 -6.31 -16.60 -7.86
N ASP A 10 -5.92 -16.91 -9.07
CA ASP A 10 -6.02 -18.25 -9.64
C ASP A 10 -5.03 -19.25 -9.01
N PRO A 11 -3.74 -18.89 -8.81
CA PRO A 11 -2.78 -19.83 -8.24
C PRO A 11 -3.10 -20.30 -6.82
N VAL A 12 -3.67 -19.45 -5.96
CA VAL A 12 -3.98 -19.85 -4.57
C VAL A 12 -5.30 -20.61 -4.44
N SER A 13 -6.19 -20.47 -5.43
CA SER A 13 -7.45 -21.19 -5.48
C SER A 13 -7.38 -22.49 -6.27
N ALA A 14 -6.24 -22.82 -6.86
CA ALA A 14 -6.08 -24.03 -7.67
C ALA A 14 -6.01 -25.32 -6.81
N PHE A 15 -5.45 -25.25 -5.60
CA PHE A 15 -5.21 -26.41 -4.74
C PHE A 15 -5.48 -26.09 -3.27
N PRO A 16 -5.90 -27.08 -2.47
CA PRO A 16 -6.03 -26.90 -1.03
C PRO A 16 -4.66 -26.63 -0.36
N VAL A 17 -4.71 -26.01 0.81
CA VAL A 17 -3.54 -25.80 1.66
C VAL A 17 -3.07 -27.15 2.21
N ALA A 18 -1.85 -27.54 1.88
CA ALA A 18 -1.23 -28.75 2.42
C ALA A 18 -0.59 -28.50 3.78
N LYS A 19 0.00 -27.28 3.97
CA LYS A 19 0.63 -26.90 5.21
C LYS A 19 0.56 -25.39 5.43
N ALA A 20 0.15 -24.98 6.62
CA ALA A 20 0.08 -23.58 7.04
C ALA A 20 1.15 -23.29 8.11
N GLY A 21 2.15 -22.53 7.74
CA GLY A 21 3.31 -22.21 8.59
C GLY A 21 4.64 -22.70 7.98
N PRO A 22 5.77 -22.37 8.63
CA PRO A 22 5.86 -21.60 9.86
C PRO A 22 5.52 -20.12 9.70
N ALA A 23 5.16 -19.48 10.81
CA ALA A 23 5.01 -18.03 10.91
C ALA A 23 5.89 -17.48 12.04
N HIS A 24 6.57 -16.36 11.78
CA HIS A 24 7.32 -15.66 12.80
C HIS A 24 6.35 -15.06 13.83
N ILE A 25 6.66 -15.17 15.12
CA ILE A 25 5.77 -14.75 16.22
C ILE A 25 5.31 -13.28 16.11
N ALA A 26 6.18 -12.39 15.67
CA ALA A 26 5.81 -10.98 15.47
C ALA A 26 4.94 -10.76 14.20
N THR A 27 4.89 -11.73 13.27
CA THR A 27 4.12 -11.65 12.03
C THR A 27 2.72 -12.21 12.21
N LEU A 28 2.57 -13.31 12.94
CA LEU A 28 1.27 -13.87 13.29
C LEU A 28 0.59 -13.02 14.35
N LYS A 29 -0.63 -12.56 14.06
CA LYS A 29 -1.37 -11.61 14.91
C LYS A 29 -2.53 -12.25 15.66
N THR A 30 -2.98 -13.42 15.22
CA THR A 30 -4.03 -14.20 15.85
C THR A 30 -3.53 -15.63 16.08
N PHE A 31 -3.99 -16.26 17.14
CA PHE A 31 -3.60 -17.63 17.51
C PHE A 31 -4.81 -18.56 17.59
N ASP A 32 -5.99 -17.98 17.62
CA ASP A 32 -7.27 -18.69 17.56
C ASP A 32 -8.15 -17.99 16.49
N PRO A 33 -8.56 -18.74 15.46
CA PRO A 33 -8.18 -20.12 15.15
C PRO A 33 -6.69 -20.28 14.82
N PRO A 34 -6.08 -21.46 15.07
CA PRO A 34 -4.68 -21.72 14.75
C PRO A 34 -4.48 -21.81 13.24
N LEU A 35 -3.27 -21.47 12.74
CA LEU A 35 -2.98 -21.54 11.29
C LEU A 35 -3.24 -22.93 10.69
N SER A 36 -3.04 -24.00 11.44
CA SER A 36 -3.31 -25.37 11.00
C SER A 36 -4.77 -25.60 10.61
N ALA A 37 -5.71 -24.77 11.08
CA ALA A 37 -7.10 -24.82 10.65
C ALA A 37 -7.29 -24.53 9.14
N LEU A 38 -6.29 -24.00 8.46
CA LEU A 38 -6.29 -23.84 7.00
C LEU A 38 -5.95 -25.14 6.25
N GLU A 39 -5.29 -26.12 6.91
CA GLU A 39 -4.82 -27.33 6.25
C GLU A 39 -6.01 -28.18 5.76
N GLY A 40 -5.95 -28.62 4.52
CA GLY A 40 -7.03 -29.28 3.82
C GLY A 40 -8.07 -28.33 3.19
N ARG A 41 -8.10 -27.05 3.57
CA ARG A 41 -9.04 -26.07 3.01
C ARG A 41 -8.48 -25.45 1.73
N GLN A 42 -9.37 -25.04 0.85
CA GLN A 42 -9.05 -24.35 -0.40
C GLN A 42 -9.55 -22.92 -0.31
N PHE A 43 -8.74 -21.95 -0.78
CA PHE A 43 -9.22 -20.58 -0.95
C PHE A 43 -10.09 -20.48 -2.21
N TRP A 44 -11.14 -19.67 -2.18
CA TRP A 44 -11.94 -19.44 -3.38
C TRP A 44 -11.38 -18.32 -4.26
N GLY A 45 -10.47 -17.50 -3.72
CA GLY A 45 -9.82 -16.41 -4.44
C GLY A 45 -9.06 -15.46 -3.52
N VAL A 46 -8.73 -14.29 -4.04
CA VAL A 46 -8.07 -13.22 -3.31
C VAL A 46 -8.84 -11.91 -3.46
N GLU A 47 -9.20 -11.33 -2.36
CA GLU A 47 -9.81 -10.00 -2.28
C GLU A 47 -8.82 -8.97 -1.75
N ARG A 48 -9.14 -7.70 -1.92
CA ARG A 48 -8.34 -6.59 -1.41
C ARG A 48 -9.23 -5.52 -0.78
N ARG A 49 -8.78 -4.99 0.35
CA ARG A 49 -9.31 -3.77 0.93
C ARG A 49 -8.14 -2.90 1.40
N GLY A 50 -8.01 -1.71 0.81
CA GLY A 50 -6.88 -0.83 1.06
C GLY A 50 -5.54 -1.50 0.75
N LYS A 51 -4.71 -1.67 1.75
CA LYS A 51 -3.38 -2.33 1.66
C LYS A 51 -3.36 -3.74 2.23
N ARG A 52 -4.51 -4.36 2.40
CA ARG A 52 -4.68 -5.72 2.91
C ARG A 52 -5.18 -6.66 1.83
N LEU A 53 -4.70 -7.90 1.87
CA LEU A 53 -5.19 -9.01 1.06
C LEU A 53 -5.96 -9.97 1.94
N PHE A 54 -7.06 -10.47 1.43
CA PHE A 54 -7.94 -11.43 2.08
C PHE A 54 -7.96 -12.68 1.21
N PHE A 55 -7.82 -13.83 1.86
CA PHE A 55 -7.89 -15.14 1.25
C PHE A 55 -8.99 -15.92 1.97
N PRO A 56 -10.26 -15.75 1.56
CA PRO A 56 -11.36 -16.49 2.17
C PRO A 56 -11.33 -17.94 1.74
N THR A 57 -11.64 -18.84 2.68
CA THR A 57 -11.78 -20.27 2.41
C THR A 57 -13.07 -20.56 1.66
N GLY A 58 -13.07 -21.62 0.84
CA GLY A 58 -14.21 -21.98 -0.01
C GLY A 58 -15.48 -22.37 0.76
N ASP A 59 -15.34 -22.83 2.00
CA ASP A 59 -16.45 -23.10 2.93
C ASP A 59 -17.01 -21.82 3.60
N GLY A 60 -16.31 -20.70 3.43
CA GLY A 60 -16.73 -19.41 3.99
C GLY A 60 -16.52 -19.26 5.50
N GLU A 61 -15.84 -20.22 6.16
CA GLU A 61 -15.66 -20.19 7.62
C GLU A 61 -14.48 -19.35 8.08
N LEU A 62 -13.41 -19.27 7.26
CA LEU A 62 -12.16 -18.59 7.62
C LEU A 62 -11.68 -17.63 6.53
N VAL A 63 -10.97 -16.62 6.97
CA VAL A 63 -10.28 -15.65 6.11
C VAL A 63 -8.85 -15.48 6.59
N LEU A 64 -7.87 -15.78 5.73
CA LEU A 64 -6.49 -15.40 5.97
C LEU A 64 -6.31 -13.96 5.49
N LEU A 65 -5.95 -13.06 6.40
CA LEU A 65 -5.67 -11.67 6.10
C LEU A 65 -4.16 -11.43 6.12
N VAL A 66 -3.64 -10.73 5.11
CA VAL A 66 -2.21 -10.40 4.99
C VAL A 66 -2.01 -8.90 4.77
N HIS A 67 -1.15 -8.29 5.58
CA HIS A 67 -0.71 -6.91 5.43
C HIS A 67 0.81 -6.83 5.36
N LEU A 68 1.35 -6.34 4.25
CA LEU A 68 2.79 -6.31 3.99
C LEU A 68 3.53 -5.21 4.76
N MET A 69 2.82 -4.21 5.26
CA MET A 69 3.41 -3.01 5.85
C MET A 69 4.44 -2.35 4.91
N THR A 70 5.58 -1.93 5.41
CA THR A 70 6.61 -1.24 4.60
C THR A 70 7.62 -2.21 3.98
N ALA A 71 8.03 -3.23 4.74
CA ALA A 71 9.16 -4.10 4.38
C ALA A 71 8.75 -5.52 3.97
N GLY A 72 7.49 -5.91 4.17
CA GLY A 72 6.99 -7.21 3.77
C GLY A 72 6.98 -7.37 2.25
N ARG A 73 7.37 -8.57 1.78
CA ARG A 73 7.36 -8.95 0.37
C ARG A 73 6.72 -10.33 0.23
N LEU A 74 5.71 -10.42 -0.61
CA LEU A 74 5.14 -11.71 -1.02
C LEU A 74 5.92 -12.28 -2.20
N LYS A 75 5.99 -13.60 -2.27
CA LYS A 75 6.45 -14.34 -3.42
C LYS A 75 5.63 -15.63 -3.53
N LEU A 76 5.14 -15.92 -4.71
CA LEU A 76 4.59 -17.23 -5.05
C LEU A 76 5.72 -18.04 -5.71
N LEU A 77 6.07 -19.17 -5.12
CA LEU A 77 7.02 -20.13 -5.65
C LEU A 77 6.25 -21.25 -6.34
N ARG A 78 6.79 -21.72 -7.47
CA ARG A 78 6.28 -22.88 -8.18
C ARG A 78 6.68 -24.18 -7.45
N ALA A 79 6.03 -25.26 -7.78
CA ALA A 79 6.43 -26.59 -7.30
C ALA A 79 7.90 -26.86 -7.64
N GLY A 80 8.68 -27.34 -6.66
CA GLY A 80 10.12 -27.60 -6.80
C GLY A 80 11.03 -26.37 -6.59
N GLU A 81 10.49 -25.15 -6.51
CA GLU A 81 11.32 -23.99 -6.19
C GLU A 81 11.60 -23.91 -4.68
N ASP A 82 12.86 -23.62 -4.35
CA ASP A 82 13.29 -23.39 -2.98
C ASP A 82 12.99 -21.99 -2.52
N GLY A 83 12.50 -21.89 -1.28
CA GLY A 83 12.25 -20.63 -0.60
C GLY A 83 13.27 -20.33 0.49
N PRO A 84 13.19 -19.14 1.10
CA PRO A 84 14.05 -18.80 2.24
C PRO A 84 13.85 -19.79 3.39
N LYS A 85 14.95 -20.13 4.09
CA LYS A 85 14.91 -21.05 5.23
C LYS A 85 14.02 -20.56 6.36
N THR A 86 14.01 -19.25 6.61
CA THR A 86 13.24 -18.59 7.68
C THR A 86 12.34 -17.49 7.12
N PRO A 87 11.22 -17.84 6.48
CA PRO A 87 10.25 -16.84 6.04
C PRO A 87 9.53 -16.20 7.25
N ALA A 88 8.99 -15.00 7.05
CA ALA A 88 8.10 -14.39 8.04
C ALA A 88 6.76 -15.16 8.13
N PHE A 89 6.32 -15.74 7.00
CA PHE A 89 5.16 -16.65 6.93
C PHE A 89 5.23 -17.49 5.65
N ARG A 90 4.68 -18.71 5.70
CA ARG A 90 4.59 -19.63 4.58
C ARG A 90 3.24 -20.34 4.55
N LEU A 91 2.70 -20.51 3.33
CA LEU A 91 1.70 -21.54 3.01
C LEU A 91 2.27 -22.48 1.95
N GLU A 92 1.98 -23.77 2.06
CA GLU A 92 2.28 -24.78 1.05
C GLU A 92 0.95 -25.35 0.55
N PHE A 93 0.80 -25.43 -0.77
CA PHE A 93 -0.40 -25.97 -1.42
C PHE A 93 -0.16 -27.42 -1.87
N ALA A 94 -1.22 -28.21 -1.96
CA ALA A 94 -1.11 -29.63 -2.35
C ALA A 94 -0.49 -29.81 -3.76
N GLY A 95 -0.60 -28.81 -4.64
CA GLY A 95 0.09 -28.78 -5.93
C GLY A 95 1.59 -28.45 -5.85
N GLY A 96 2.18 -28.34 -4.64
CA GLY A 96 3.61 -28.09 -4.41
C GLY A 96 4.03 -26.61 -4.51
N SER A 97 3.15 -25.72 -4.93
CA SER A 97 3.42 -24.26 -4.90
C SER A 97 3.43 -23.74 -3.46
N LYS A 98 4.12 -22.60 -3.25
CA LYS A 98 4.25 -22.02 -1.90
C LYS A 98 4.04 -20.50 -1.95
N LEU A 99 3.20 -19.97 -1.08
CA LEU A 99 3.09 -18.53 -0.85
C LEU A 99 4.00 -18.15 0.33
N ILE A 100 4.98 -17.28 0.06
CA ILE A 100 6.01 -16.90 1.02
C ILE A 100 5.89 -15.42 1.32
N LEU A 101 5.85 -15.07 2.60
CA LEU A 101 6.05 -13.69 3.07
C LEU A 101 7.45 -13.57 3.68
N THR A 102 8.24 -12.64 3.17
CA THR A 102 9.55 -12.27 3.73
C THR A 102 9.50 -10.84 4.25
N GLU A 103 10.32 -10.53 5.26
CA GLU A 103 10.49 -9.17 5.76
C GLU A 103 11.92 -8.98 6.25
N ASN A 104 12.71 -8.19 5.49
CA ASN A 104 14.12 -7.93 5.78
C ASN A 104 14.34 -6.70 6.69
N ALA A 105 13.38 -6.41 7.58
CA ALA A 105 13.51 -5.34 8.56
C ALA A 105 13.95 -5.88 9.91
N ARG A 106 14.73 -5.09 10.68
CA ARG A 106 15.12 -5.43 12.05
C ARG A 106 13.89 -5.64 12.94
N LYS A 107 12.90 -4.76 12.84
CA LYS A 107 11.60 -4.88 13.51
C LYS A 107 10.56 -5.42 12.51
N LYS A 108 10.08 -6.64 12.75
CA LYS A 108 9.03 -7.23 11.94
C LYS A 108 7.69 -6.53 12.21
N ARG A 109 7.03 -6.05 11.15
CA ARG A 109 5.74 -5.33 11.21
C ARG A 109 4.67 -5.94 10.33
N ALA A 110 5.07 -6.67 9.28
CA ALA A 110 4.13 -7.39 8.45
C ALA A 110 3.21 -8.26 9.30
N GLY A 111 1.95 -8.34 8.93
CA GLY A 111 0.92 -9.03 9.70
C GLY A 111 0.20 -10.08 8.89
N VAL A 112 -0.06 -11.20 9.56
CA VAL A 112 -0.89 -12.30 9.10
C VAL A 112 -1.88 -12.61 10.21
N TRP A 113 -3.17 -12.66 9.87
CA TRP A 113 -4.28 -12.99 10.77
C TRP A 113 -5.04 -14.15 10.16
N LEU A 114 -5.47 -15.09 10.96
CA LEU A 114 -6.52 -16.02 10.59
C LEU A 114 -7.76 -15.67 11.39
N LEU A 115 -8.87 -15.38 10.71
CA LEU A 115 -10.05 -14.75 11.27
C LEU A 115 -11.31 -15.44 10.77
N THR A 116 -12.43 -15.26 11.51
CA THR A 116 -13.75 -15.46 10.93
C THR A 116 -14.07 -14.32 9.93
N PRO A 117 -15.03 -14.50 9.01
CA PRO A 117 -15.44 -13.44 8.08
C PRO A 117 -15.90 -12.15 8.80
N GLU A 118 -16.57 -12.27 9.95
CA GLU A 118 -17.01 -11.14 10.78
C GLU A 118 -15.81 -10.35 11.30
N ALA A 119 -14.88 -11.03 11.97
CA ALA A 119 -13.67 -10.41 12.50
C ALA A 119 -12.79 -9.79 11.38
N ALA A 120 -12.76 -10.41 10.20
CA ALA A 120 -12.05 -9.86 9.05
C ALA A 120 -12.69 -8.55 8.52
N ARG A 121 -14.03 -8.44 8.56
CA ARG A 121 -14.74 -7.20 8.24
C ARG A 121 -14.46 -6.10 9.27
N GLU A 122 -14.51 -6.45 10.56
CA GLU A 122 -14.21 -5.51 11.65
C GLU A 122 -12.79 -4.95 11.57
N GLU A 123 -11.80 -5.80 11.23
CA GLU A 123 -10.40 -5.38 11.07
C GLU A 123 -10.21 -4.25 10.05
N VAL A 124 -11.13 -4.10 9.10
CA VAL A 124 -11.06 -3.07 8.05
C VAL A 124 -12.20 -2.06 8.06
N ALA A 125 -13.11 -2.16 9.00
CA ALA A 125 -14.28 -1.26 9.10
C ALA A 125 -13.90 0.22 9.23
N HIS A 126 -12.72 0.50 9.80
CA HIS A 126 -12.19 1.85 9.96
C HIS A 126 -11.61 2.47 8.68
N LEU A 127 -11.48 1.72 7.58
CA LEU A 127 -10.89 2.22 6.35
C LEU A 127 -11.88 3.10 5.57
N GLY A 128 -11.38 4.25 5.09
CA GLY A 128 -12.10 5.12 4.17
C GLY A 128 -12.34 4.48 2.80
N PRO A 129 -12.97 5.18 1.86
CA PRO A 129 -13.21 4.65 0.51
C PRO A 129 -11.90 4.28 -0.20
N GLU A 130 -11.99 3.40 -1.19
CA GLU A 130 -10.84 3.00 -2.01
C GLU A 130 -10.38 4.19 -2.87
N ALA A 131 -9.06 4.41 -2.91
CA ALA A 131 -8.49 5.50 -3.69
C ALA A 131 -8.66 5.34 -5.20
N LEU A 132 -8.53 4.11 -5.69
CA LEU A 132 -8.69 3.81 -7.11
C LEU A 132 -10.17 3.81 -7.48
N GLY A 133 -10.55 4.67 -8.40
CA GLY A 133 -11.93 4.83 -8.87
C GLY A 133 -12.73 5.89 -8.09
N LEU A 134 -12.10 6.67 -7.19
CA LEU A 134 -12.76 7.82 -6.56
C LEU A 134 -13.20 8.84 -7.61
N SER A 135 -14.40 9.36 -7.46
CA SER A 135 -14.88 10.53 -8.21
C SER A 135 -14.40 11.85 -7.58
N ALA A 136 -14.51 12.95 -8.35
CA ALA A 136 -14.16 14.28 -7.84
C ALA A 136 -15.08 14.70 -6.69
N ASP A 137 -16.38 14.36 -6.74
CA ASP A 137 -17.33 14.66 -5.67
C ASP A 137 -16.98 13.93 -4.37
N GLU A 138 -16.64 12.63 -4.46
CA GLU A 138 -16.23 11.84 -3.29
C GLU A 138 -14.94 12.38 -2.69
N LEU A 139 -13.93 12.63 -3.52
CA LEU A 139 -12.65 13.19 -3.05
C LEU A 139 -12.85 14.58 -2.46
N GLY A 140 -13.59 15.46 -3.14
CA GLY A 140 -13.93 16.80 -2.67
C GLY A 140 -14.64 16.76 -1.32
N GLY A 141 -15.61 15.84 -1.14
CA GLY A 141 -16.28 15.61 0.14
C GLY A 141 -15.30 15.20 1.25
N ILE A 142 -14.30 14.39 0.96
CA ILE A 142 -13.24 14.00 1.93
C ILE A 142 -12.35 15.19 2.28
N LEU A 143 -11.89 15.95 1.27
CA LEU A 143 -10.98 17.08 1.44
C LEU A 143 -11.59 18.22 2.29
N ARG A 144 -12.90 18.43 2.18
CA ARG A 144 -13.63 19.49 2.89
C ARG A 144 -14.00 19.16 4.34
N ARG A 145 -13.90 17.89 4.77
CA ARG A 145 -14.30 17.48 6.13
C ARG A 145 -13.44 18.10 7.22
N GLU A 146 -12.15 18.23 6.97
CA GLU A 146 -11.17 18.68 7.95
C GLU A 146 -10.01 19.36 7.24
N SER A 147 -9.58 20.54 7.74
CA SER A 147 -8.42 21.24 7.18
C SER A 147 -7.13 20.51 7.54
N ARG A 148 -6.57 19.80 6.59
CA ARG A 148 -5.34 19.01 6.73
C ARG A 148 -4.41 19.24 5.56
N ARG A 149 -3.09 19.07 5.78
CA ARG A 149 -2.12 19.06 4.68
C ARG A 149 -2.38 17.87 3.77
N LEU A 150 -2.27 18.09 2.44
CA LEU A 150 -2.61 17.07 1.44
C LEU A 150 -1.80 15.77 1.59
N HIS A 151 -0.48 15.86 1.78
CA HIS A 151 0.34 14.66 1.85
C HIS A 151 -0.03 13.72 3.02
N PRO A 152 -0.18 14.17 4.29
CA PRO A 152 -0.65 13.31 5.35
C PRO A 152 -2.11 12.85 5.16
N LEU A 153 -2.99 13.69 4.61
CA LEU A 153 -4.39 13.31 4.34
C LEU A 153 -4.48 12.16 3.34
N LEU A 154 -3.81 12.26 2.18
CA LEU A 154 -3.79 11.21 1.16
C LEU A 154 -3.25 9.85 1.68
N ARG A 155 -2.44 9.86 2.72
CA ARG A 155 -1.87 8.65 3.33
C ARG A 155 -2.71 8.06 4.45
N ASP A 156 -3.63 8.82 4.98
CA ASP A 156 -4.50 8.38 6.05
C ASP A 156 -5.52 7.36 5.52
N GLN A 157 -5.34 6.11 5.92
CA GLN A 157 -6.19 5.02 5.45
C GLN A 157 -7.64 5.13 5.94
N ARG A 158 -7.90 5.94 6.97
CA ARG A 158 -9.27 6.24 7.44
C ARG A 158 -9.96 7.26 6.54
N ALA A 159 -9.20 8.16 5.94
CA ALA A 159 -9.71 9.13 4.98
C ALA A 159 -9.84 8.51 3.58
N ILE A 160 -8.77 7.88 3.08
CA ILE A 160 -8.69 7.26 1.75
C ILE A 160 -7.85 5.99 1.85
N ALA A 161 -8.45 4.84 1.57
CA ALA A 161 -7.74 3.57 1.63
C ALA A 161 -6.91 3.31 0.37
N GLY A 162 -5.70 2.76 0.53
CA GLY A 162 -4.86 2.28 -0.56
C GLY A 162 -3.63 3.14 -0.86
N ILE A 163 -3.68 4.46 -0.71
CA ILE A 163 -2.54 5.34 -1.00
C ILE A 163 -1.45 5.19 0.08
N GLY A 164 -0.22 4.97 -0.36
CA GLY A 164 0.96 4.94 0.48
C GLY A 164 1.84 6.16 0.28
N ARG A 165 2.91 6.28 1.10
CA ARG A 165 3.84 7.42 1.07
C ARG A 165 4.42 7.69 -0.33
N ALA A 166 4.88 6.66 -1.03
CA ALA A 166 5.45 6.82 -2.35
C ALA A 166 4.41 7.36 -3.35
N TRP A 167 3.22 6.77 -3.36
CA TRP A 167 2.16 7.20 -4.26
C TRP A 167 1.62 8.59 -3.94
N ALA A 168 1.57 9.00 -2.66
CA ALA A 168 1.21 10.37 -2.31
C ALA A 168 2.18 11.41 -2.92
N ASN A 169 3.49 11.10 -3.01
CA ASN A 169 4.44 11.97 -3.70
C ASN A 169 4.18 12.04 -5.21
N GLU A 170 3.97 10.89 -5.87
CA GLU A 170 3.69 10.81 -7.31
C GLU A 170 2.39 11.56 -7.68
N ILE A 171 1.31 11.30 -6.93
CA ILE A 171 0.00 11.91 -7.13
C ILE A 171 0.07 13.45 -6.99
N LEU A 172 0.67 13.94 -5.89
CA LEU A 172 0.78 15.37 -5.67
C LEU A 172 1.67 16.08 -6.70
N HIS A 173 2.69 15.39 -7.21
CA HIS A 173 3.49 15.91 -8.30
C HIS A 173 2.70 15.96 -9.60
N ALA A 174 1.97 14.91 -9.96
CA ALA A 174 1.13 14.86 -11.16
C ALA A 174 0.03 15.93 -11.13
N ALA A 175 -0.59 16.14 -9.97
CA ALA A 175 -1.58 17.19 -9.74
C ALA A 175 -0.99 18.60 -9.66
N ARG A 176 0.35 18.76 -9.61
CA ARG A 176 1.05 20.03 -9.40
C ARG A 176 0.61 20.75 -8.11
N LEU A 177 0.32 19.99 -7.06
CA LEU A 177 -0.11 20.53 -5.78
C LEU A 177 0.99 20.40 -4.73
N SER A 178 1.13 21.45 -3.90
CA SER A 178 2.06 21.43 -2.79
C SER A 178 1.70 20.32 -1.80
N PRO A 179 2.67 19.51 -1.33
CA PRO A 179 2.42 18.55 -0.23
C PRO A 179 1.91 19.20 1.05
N TYR A 180 2.14 20.52 1.20
CA TYR A 180 1.75 21.33 2.36
C TYR A 180 0.49 22.16 2.13
N ALA A 181 -0.11 22.15 0.94
CA ALA A 181 -1.41 22.78 0.72
C ALA A 181 -2.45 22.19 1.68
N LEU A 182 -3.34 23.04 2.16
CA LEU A 182 -4.46 22.60 3.00
C LEU A 182 -5.58 22.05 2.12
N SER A 183 -6.18 20.98 2.55
CA SER A 183 -7.22 20.29 1.79
C SER A 183 -8.47 21.13 1.54
N THR A 184 -8.76 22.06 2.46
CA THR A 184 -9.89 22.97 2.37
C THR A 184 -9.67 24.18 1.48
N ASP A 185 -8.41 24.45 1.07
CA ASP A 185 -8.04 25.62 0.26
C ASP A 185 -8.07 25.31 -1.24
N LEU A 186 -8.30 24.06 -1.62
CA LEU A 186 -8.37 23.64 -3.02
C LEU A 186 -9.68 24.13 -3.65
N ASP A 187 -9.57 24.76 -4.84
CA ASP A 187 -10.71 25.01 -5.68
C ASP A 187 -11.20 23.73 -6.41
N ASP A 188 -12.35 23.82 -7.07
CA ASP A 188 -12.95 22.65 -7.73
C ASP A 188 -12.06 22.12 -8.87
N ALA A 189 -11.38 22.99 -9.63
CA ALA A 189 -10.45 22.56 -10.68
C ALA A 189 -9.21 21.84 -10.10
N GLU A 190 -8.75 22.22 -8.91
CA GLU A 190 -7.69 21.56 -8.19
C GLU A 190 -8.12 20.20 -7.65
N VAL A 191 -9.37 20.09 -7.18
CA VAL A 191 -9.97 18.82 -6.75
C VAL A 191 -10.09 17.84 -7.93
N GLU A 192 -10.57 18.31 -9.09
CA GLU A 192 -10.63 17.49 -10.31
C GLU A 192 -9.22 17.02 -10.73
N ARG A 193 -8.25 17.93 -10.81
CA ARG A 193 -6.85 17.59 -11.14
C ARG A 193 -6.23 16.59 -10.18
N LEU A 194 -6.53 16.70 -8.88
CA LEU A 194 -6.05 15.76 -7.87
C LEU A 194 -6.71 14.40 -8.04
N THR A 195 -8.00 14.36 -8.35
CA THR A 195 -8.76 13.13 -8.60
C THR A 195 -8.21 12.38 -9.81
N ASP A 196 -8.00 13.10 -10.91
CA ASP A 196 -7.39 12.54 -12.12
C ASP A 196 -5.99 11.98 -11.85
N ALA A 197 -5.18 12.74 -11.09
CA ALA A 197 -3.85 12.30 -10.70
C ALA A 197 -3.88 11.05 -9.79
N VAL A 198 -4.84 10.93 -8.87
CA VAL A 198 -5.03 9.72 -8.03
C VAL A 198 -5.30 8.52 -8.92
N ASN A 199 -6.29 8.62 -9.80
CA ASN A 199 -6.69 7.51 -10.66
C ASN A 199 -5.58 7.14 -11.66
N ALA A 200 -5.00 8.13 -12.34
CA ALA A 200 -3.97 7.91 -13.36
C ALA A 200 -2.68 7.30 -12.77
N GLU A 201 -2.18 7.84 -11.65
CA GLU A 201 -0.94 7.36 -11.06
C GLU A 201 -1.09 5.97 -10.42
N LEU A 202 -2.23 5.68 -9.81
CA LEU A 202 -2.50 4.34 -9.28
C LEU A 202 -2.67 3.31 -10.38
N ALA A 203 -3.35 3.66 -11.48
CA ALA A 203 -3.48 2.79 -12.66
C ALA A 203 -2.13 2.53 -13.32
N ARG A 204 -1.32 3.58 -13.52
CA ARG A 204 0.06 3.46 -14.03
C ARG A 204 0.92 2.55 -13.15
N GLY A 205 0.81 2.71 -11.83
CA GLY A 205 1.56 1.87 -10.90
C GLY A 205 1.15 0.41 -10.93
N LEU A 206 -0.12 0.15 -11.11
CA LEU A 206 -0.64 -1.21 -11.26
C LEU A 206 -0.07 -1.86 -12.53
N GLU A 207 -0.18 -1.18 -13.67
CA GLU A 207 0.34 -1.66 -14.96
C GLU A 207 1.85 -1.95 -14.91
N LEU A 208 2.64 -1.03 -14.36
CA LEU A 208 4.08 -1.22 -14.21
C LEU A 208 4.43 -2.43 -13.32
N ARG A 209 3.68 -2.63 -12.24
CA ARG A 209 3.88 -3.79 -11.36
C ARG A 209 3.50 -5.11 -12.02
N GLU A 210 2.44 -5.14 -12.81
CA GLU A 210 2.05 -6.31 -13.60
C GLU A 210 3.12 -6.68 -14.63
N ARG A 211 3.81 -5.68 -15.19
CA ARG A 211 4.96 -5.85 -16.10
C ARG A 211 6.29 -6.13 -15.37
N GLY A 212 6.29 -6.29 -14.05
CA GLY A 212 7.49 -6.61 -13.26
C GLY A 212 8.44 -5.45 -13.02
N ALA A 213 7.99 -4.20 -13.12
CA ALA A 213 8.83 -3.05 -12.82
C ALA A 213 9.24 -3.00 -11.35
N ASP A 214 10.52 -2.72 -11.09
CA ASP A 214 11.05 -2.43 -9.77
C ASP A 214 10.68 -1.02 -9.28
N ASP A 215 11.01 -0.69 -8.01
CA ASP A 215 10.68 0.61 -7.43
C ASP A 215 11.37 1.78 -8.16
N LYS A 216 12.57 1.59 -8.69
CA LYS A 216 13.31 2.64 -9.41
C LYS A 216 12.60 3.03 -10.72
N ARG A 217 12.03 2.06 -11.42
CA ARG A 217 11.27 2.29 -12.66
C ARG A 217 9.83 2.73 -12.40
N THR A 218 9.28 2.36 -11.25
CA THR A 218 7.91 2.66 -10.88
C THR A 218 7.73 4.13 -10.48
N TYR A 219 8.67 4.69 -9.72
CA TYR A 219 8.55 6.05 -9.17
C TYR A 219 9.34 7.07 -9.97
N ARG A 220 8.74 8.26 -10.18
CA ARG A 220 9.31 9.40 -10.92
C ARG A 220 9.84 10.50 -9.99
N VAL A 221 9.33 10.56 -8.77
CA VAL A 221 9.64 11.58 -7.76
C VAL A 221 10.13 10.96 -6.46
N HIS A 222 9.44 9.91 -6.00
CA HIS A 222 9.76 9.27 -4.73
C HIS A 222 11.17 8.65 -4.73
N ASN A 223 11.98 8.99 -3.70
CA ASN A 223 13.39 8.58 -3.54
C ASN A 223 14.35 9.07 -4.66
N ARG A 224 14.00 10.18 -5.33
CA ARG A 224 14.81 10.77 -6.42
C ARG A 224 15.36 12.15 -6.07
N LEU A 225 15.84 12.35 -4.84
CA LEU A 225 16.45 13.61 -4.40
C LEU A 225 17.59 14.03 -5.33
N GLY A 226 17.55 15.28 -5.82
CA GLY A 226 18.56 15.87 -6.69
C GLY A 226 18.49 15.44 -8.16
N GLU A 227 17.71 14.41 -8.50
CA GLU A 227 17.49 14.05 -9.89
C GLU A 227 16.59 15.10 -10.59
N PRO A 228 16.76 15.31 -11.91
CA PRO A 228 15.93 16.26 -12.64
C PRO A 228 14.46 15.82 -12.66
N CYS A 229 13.57 16.77 -12.41
CA CYS A 229 12.13 16.57 -12.57
C CYS A 229 11.81 16.25 -14.03
N TYR A 230 11.06 15.19 -14.27
CA TYR A 230 10.72 14.74 -15.64
C TYR A 230 9.79 15.72 -16.39
N VAL A 231 9.21 16.72 -15.71
CA VAL A 231 8.33 17.74 -16.31
C VAL A 231 9.10 19.03 -16.62
N CYS A 232 9.89 19.56 -15.66
CA CYS A 232 10.51 20.89 -15.79
C CYS A 232 12.04 20.88 -15.68
N GLY A 233 12.67 19.74 -15.41
CA GLY A 233 14.13 19.64 -15.27
C GLY A 233 14.70 20.10 -13.93
N THR A 234 13.93 20.81 -13.10
CA THR A 234 14.37 21.28 -11.78
C THR A 234 14.76 20.11 -10.88
N PRO A 235 15.89 20.19 -10.14
CA PRO A 235 16.26 19.14 -9.20
C PRO A 235 15.17 18.89 -8.17
N LEU A 236 14.78 17.63 -8.03
CA LEU A 236 13.80 17.20 -7.04
C LEU A 236 14.32 17.44 -5.62
N ALA A 237 13.47 17.98 -4.78
CA ALA A 237 13.76 18.28 -3.38
C ALA A 237 13.10 17.27 -2.43
N ARG A 238 13.54 17.29 -1.19
CA ARG A 238 12.88 16.59 -0.09
C ARG A 238 12.65 17.50 1.09
N VAL A 239 11.65 17.16 1.89
CA VAL A 239 11.42 17.76 3.20
C VAL A 239 10.98 16.66 4.18
N ASP A 240 11.50 16.73 5.40
CA ASP A 240 11.06 15.84 6.46
C ASP A 240 9.88 16.50 7.21
N PHE A 241 8.79 15.76 7.31
CA PHE A 241 7.60 16.17 8.01
C PHE A 241 7.19 15.08 8.99
N GLU A 242 7.26 15.39 10.28
CA GLU A 242 7.08 14.42 11.37
C GLU A 242 8.05 13.23 11.22
N GLU A 243 7.52 12.02 11.02
CA GLU A 243 8.32 10.79 10.83
C GLU A 243 8.50 10.41 9.35
N HIS A 244 8.17 11.31 8.41
CA HIS A 244 8.12 10.99 6.99
C HIS A 244 8.93 11.95 6.15
N THR A 245 9.66 11.39 5.18
CA THR A 245 10.29 12.15 4.11
C THR A 245 9.32 12.28 2.93
N ILE A 246 9.10 13.50 2.48
CA ILE A 246 8.28 13.88 1.33
C ILE A 246 9.21 14.31 0.21
N TYR A 247 9.03 13.77 -0.98
CA TYR A 247 9.75 14.18 -2.19
C TYR A 247 8.83 14.97 -3.10
N TYR A 248 9.34 16.05 -3.69
CA TYR A 248 8.54 16.97 -4.50
C TYR A 248 9.44 17.74 -5.47
N CYS A 249 8.82 18.39 -6.48
CA CYS A 249 9.49 19.36 -7.35
C CYS A 249 9.18 20.78 -6.87
N PRO A 250 10.19 21.61 -6.52
CA PRO A 250 9.94 22.97 -6.09
C PRO A 250 9.17 23.79 -7.13
N ASP A 251 9.57 23.75 -8.39
CA ASP A 251 8.93 24.58 -9.42
C ASP A 251 7.50 24.10 -9.74
N CYS A 252 7.32 22.80 -10.01
CA CYS A 252 6.00 22.29 -10.40
C CYS A 252 4.94 22.41 -9.30
N GLN A 253 5.36 22.34 -8.02
CA GLN A 253 4.43 22.17 -6.89
C GLN A 253 4.39 23.35 -5.92
N THR A 254 5.42 24.21 -5.91
CA THR A 254 5.52 25.28 -4.91
C THR A 254 5.96 26.62 -5.50
N GLY A 255 6.00 26.77 -6.83
CA GLY A 255 6.41 28.00 -7.50
C GLY A 255 7.84 28.42 -7.16
N GLY A 256 8.78 27.47 -7.13
CA GLY A 256 10.19 27.66 -6.81
C GLY A 256 10.51 27.72 -5.31
N ARG A 257 9.52 27.67 -4.43
CA ARG A 257 9.76 27.74 -2.97
C ARG A 257 10.21 26.40 -2.42
N VAL A 258 11.33 26.41 -1.70
CA VAL A 258 11.79 25.22 -0.93
C VAL A 258 11.00 25.14 0.37
N LEU A 259 10.35 23.99 0.58
CA LEU A 259 9.58 23.73 1.79
C LEU A 259 10.53 23.56 2.99
N LYS A 260 10.18 24.18 4.10
CA LYS A 260 11.00 24.12 5.34
C LYS A 260 10.64 22.90 6.16
N ASP A 261 11.65 22.20 6.64
CA ASP A 261 11.50 21.12 7.60
C ASP A 261 10.98 21.65 8.94
N ARG A 262 9.88 21.10 9.43
CA ARG A 262 9.28 21.52 10.70
C ARG A 262 10.10 21.14 11.92
N ARG A 263 11.01 20.16 11.81
CA ARG A 263 11.93 19.77 12.89
C ARG A 263 13.01 20.82 13.10
N LEU A 264 13.59 21.32 12.01
CA LEU A 264 14.64 22.36 12.08
C LEU A 264 14.09 23.67 12.63
N SER A 265 12.84 24.04 12.32
CA SER A 265 12.24 25.28 12.82
C SER A 265 11.93 25.30 14.32
N ARG A 266 11.94 24.14 15.01
CA ARG A 266 11.81 24.03 16.49
C ARG A 266 13.15 24.09 17.22
N LEU A 267 14.26 23.83 16.50
CA LEU A 267 15.62 23.88 17.07
C LEU A 267 16.28 25.25 16.88
N LEU A 268 15.66 26.11 16.07
CA LEU A 268 16.15 27.48 15.77
C LEU A 268 15.34 28.59 16.48
N ARG A 269 14.57 28.25 17.52
CA ARG A 269 13.90 29.19 18.42
C ARG A 269 14.63 29.30 19.74
#